data_d7e9ca406a604774d288c5b902dbb5fa
#
_entry.id   d7e9ca406a604774d288c5b902dbb5fa
#
_cell.length_a   1.000
_cell.length_b   1.000
_cell.length_c   1.000
_cell.angle_alpha   90.00
_cell.angle_beta   90.00
_cell.angle_gamma   90.00
#
_symmetry.space_group_name_H-M   'P 1'
#
loop_
_entity.id
_entity.type
_entity.pdbx_description
1 polymer ?
#
loop_
_entity_poly.entity_id
_entity_poly.type
_entity_poly.pdbx_seq_one_letter_code
_entity_poly.pdbx_strand_id
1 'polypeptide(L)'
;NLDIFKVIREGKMLLLLANLAVGAYQRRLGQELGVEPGAELLAGVRKAEEVGAELCLADRDIQATLKRTWGNLSFWQKLNLLGGILGSLVSTETLEAEQIEQLKEKDQLSEMMDELARVMPEVQQPLIDERDQYLMSSIEDAPGKTIVAVVGAGHVPGMKTYFGKTIDRSALEI
;
A
#
# COMPACT_ATOMS: atom_id res chain seq x y z
N ASN A 1 -0.22 -11.61 -22.21
CA ASN A 1 -0.23 -10.49 -23.16
C ASN A 1 -1.21 -9.43 -22.63
N LEU A 2 -0.69 -8.33 -22.13
CA LEU A 2 -1.49 -7.15 -21.77
C LEU A 2 -2.02 -6.52 -23.06
N ASP A 3 -3.34 -6.57 -23.23
CA ASP A 3 -3.99 -5.88 -24.35
C ASP A 3 -4.14 -4.40 -24.00
N ILE A 4 -3.14 -3.60 -24.37
CA ILE A 4 -3.05 -2.16 -24.09
C ILE A 4 -4.27 -1.41 -24.63
N PHE A 5 -4.81 -1.83 -25.79
CA PHE A 5 -5.99 -1.21 -26.37
C PHE A 5 -7.25 -1.45 -25.54
N LYS A 6 -7.39 -2.62 -24.91
CA LYS A 6 -8.47 -2.93 -24.00
C LYS A 6 -8.37 -2.06 -22.72
N VAL A 7 -7.18 -1.91 -22.18
CA VAL A 7 -6.91 -1.08 -20.98
C VAL A 7 -7.25 0.40 -21.24
N ILE A 8 -6.89 0.92 -22.44
CA ILE A 8 -7.23 2.30 -22.84
C ILE A 8 -8.75 2.48 -22.95
N ARG A 9 -9.43 1.53 -23.61
CA ARG A 9 -10.87 1.61 -23.82
C ARG A 9 -11.69 1.45 -22.55
N GLU A 10 -11.17 0.75 -21.56
CA GLU A 10 -11.78 0.56 -20.24
C GLU A 10 -11.45 1.72 -19.25
N GLY A 11 -10.74 2.76 -19.70
CA GLY A 11 -10.35 3.89 -18.85
C GLY A 11 -9.33 3.54 -17.75
N LYS A 12 -8.67 2.37 -17.86
CA LYS A 12 -7.70 1.85 -16.87
C LYS A 12 -6.26 2.29 -17.13
N MET A 13 -6.04 3.20 -18.08
CA MET A 13 -4.71 3.69 -18.44
C MET A 13 -3.98 4.27 -17.23
N LEU A 14 -4.68 5.07 -16.42
CA LEU A 14 -4.10 5.67 -15.23
C LEU A 14 -3.69 4.63 -14.20
N LEU A 15 -4.50 3.60 -14.01
CA LEU A 15 -4.18 2.47 -13.13
C LEU A 15 -2.93 1.72 -13.61
N LEU A 16 -2.81 1.51 -14.92
CA LEU A 16 -1.62 0.91 -15.52
C LEU A 16 -0.38 1.77 -15.30
N LEU A 17 -0.47 3.08 -15.54
CA LEU A 17 0.64 4.01 -15.34
C LEU A 17 1.04 4.10 -13.87
N ALA A 18 0.08 4.17 -12.95
CA ALA A 18 0.34 4.15 -11.51
C ALA A 18 1.06 2.86 -11.09
N ASN A 19 0.58 1.70 -11.53
CA ASN A 19 1.23 0.41 -11.23
C ASN A 19 2.65 0.32 -11.81
N LEU A 20 2.88 0.85 -13.02
CA LEU A 20 4.21 0.86 -13.63
C LEU A 20 5.15 1.81 -12.89
N ALA A 21 4.68 3.00 -12.49
CA ALA A 21 5.47 3.97 -11.73
C ALA A 21 5.83 3.44 -10.34
N VAL A 22 4.84 2.93 -9.60
CA VAL A 22 5.07 2.31 -8.28
C VAL A 22 6.01 1.12 -8.40
N GLY A 23 5.80 0.23 -9.38
CA GLY A 23 6.68 -0.92 -9.59
C GLY A 23 8.10 -0.54 -10.01
N ALA A 24 8.27 0.54 -10.78
CA ALA A 24 9.60 1.06 -11.14
C ALA A 24 10.31 1.66 -9.90
N TYR A 25 9.59 2.46 -9.11
CA TYR A 25 10.09 3.03 -7.87
C TYR A 25 10.50 1.94 -6.87
N GLN A 26 9.63 0.95 -6.63
CA GLN A 26 9.92 -0.16 -5.73
C GLN A 26 11.14 -0.99 -6.19
N ARG A 27 11.29 -1.25 -7.49
CA ARG A 27 12.46 -1.95 -8.03
C ARG A 27 13.75 -1.17 -7.83
N ARG A 28 13.71 0.16 -8.06
CA ARG A 28 14.85 1.03 -7.83
C ARG A 28 15.26 1.02 -6.36
N LEU A 29 14.30 1.22 -5.45
CA LEU A 29 14.53 1.17 -4.01
C LEU A 29 15.09 -0.19 -3.57
N GLY A 30 14.54 -1.28 -4.10
CA GLY A 30 15.00 -2.64 -3.83
C GLY A 30 16.44 -2.88 -4.28
N GLN A 31 16.84 -2.33 -5.45
CA GLN A 31 18.21 -2.42 -5.94
C GLN A 31 19.20 -1.65 -5.05
N GLU A 32 18.81 -0.45 -4.60
CA GLU A 32 19.65 0.38 -3.71
C GLU A 32 19.79 -0.24 -2.31
N LEU A 33 18.75 -0.90 -1.81
CA LEU A 33 18.75 -1.54 -0.48
C LEU A 33 19.18 -3.02 -0.49
N GLY A 34 19.38 -3.61 -1.67
CA GLY A 34 19.68 -5.05 -1.81
C GLY A 34 18.54 -5.98 -1.36
N VAL A 35 17.31 -5.48 -1.33
CA VAL A 35 16.11 -6.24 -0.91
C VAL A 35 15.07 -6.21 -2.02
N GLU A 36 14.54 -7.37 -2.39
CA GLU A 36 13.44 -7.44 -3.36
C GLU A 36 12.12 -6.96 -2.72
N PRO A 37 11.34 -6.10 -3.39
CA PRO A 37 10.03 -5.70 -2.91
C PRO A 37 9.12 -6.91 -2.63
N GLY A 38 8.52 -6.97 -1.44
CA GLY A 38 7.66 -8.07 -1.03
C GLY A 38 8.40 -9.32 -0.55
N ALA A 39 9.72 -9.28 -0.39
CA ALA A 39 10.51 -10.40 0.11
C ALA A 39 10.04 -10.86 1.50
N GLU A 40 9.61 -9.94 2.35
CA GLU A 40 9.05 -10.20 3.67
C GLU A 40 7.74 -10.99 3.60
N LEU A 41 6.85 -10.62 2.69
CA LEU A 41 5.58 -11.32 2.47
C LEU A 41 5.82 -12.71 1.90
N LEU A 42 6.74 -12.83 0.93
CA LEU A 42 7.12 -14.13 0.35
C LEU A 42 7.77 -15.04 1.39
N ALA A 43 8.59 -14.49 2.28
CA ALA A 43 9.17 -15.25 3.40
C ALA A 43 8.08 -15.76 4.36
N GLY A 44 7.07 -14.92 4.64
CA GLY A 44 5.89 -15.32 5.42
C GLY A 44 5.12 -16.48 4.79
N VAL A 45 4.86 -16.41 3.47
CA VAL A 45 4.19 -17.49 2.72
C VAL A 45 4.98 -18.80 2.80
N ARG A 46 6.28 -18.75 2.50
CA ARG A 46 7.15 -19.94 2.56
C ARG A 46 7.18 -20.55 3.95
N LYS A 47 7.22 -19.71 4.98
CA LYS A 47 7.22 -20.21 6.36
C LYS A 47 5.87 -20.81 6.76
N ALA A 48 4.76 -20.26 6.31
CA ALA A 48 3.44 -20.85 6.52
C ALA A 48 3.33 -22.25 5.89
N GLU A 49 3.82 -22.40 4.65
CA GLU A 49 3.88 -23.69 3.96
C GLU A 49 4.75 -24.71 4.72
N GLU A 50 5.95 -24.29 5.17
CA GLU A 50 6.90 -25.14 5.90
C GLU A 50 6.32 -25.68 7.21
N VAL A 51 5.55 -24.87 7.94
CA VAL A 51 4.95 -25.28 9.22
C VAL A 51 3.54 -25.85 9.08
N GLY A 52 2.99 -25.93 7.86
CA GLY A 52 1.65 -26.41 7.59
C GLY A 52 0.55 -25.49 8.11
N ALA A 53 0.82 -24.19 8.22
CA ALA A 53 -0.20 -23.20 8.58
C ALA A 53 -1.09 -22.84 7.39
N GLU A 54 -2.37 -22.56 7.67
CA GLU A 54 -3.28 -22.06 6.66
C GLU A 54 -2.90 -20.62 6.29
N LEU A 55 -2.85 -20.32 4.98
CA LEU A 55 -2.52 -19.00 4.47
C LEU A 55 -3.80 -18.22 4.18
N CYS A 56 -3.93 -17.05 4.78
CA CYS A 56 -5.01 -16.10 4.53
C CYS A 56 -4.45 -14.79 3.96
N LEU A 57 -4.97 -14.35 2.80
CA LEU A 57 -4.65 -13.04 2.24
C LEU A 57 -5.58 -12.01 2.87
N ALA A 58 -5.07 -11.20 3.78
CA ALA A 58 -5.85 -10.33 4.63
C ALA A 58 -6.08 -8.93 4.04
N ASP A 59 -5.30 -8.50 3.03
CA ASP A 59 -5.40 -7.14 2.49
C ASP A 59 -6.53 -7.00 1.46
N ARG A 60 -7.04 -5.80 1.35
CA ARG A 60 -8.05 -5.40 0.37
C ARG A 60 -7.48 -5.40 -1.04
N ASP A 61 -8.34 -5.62 -2.05
CA ASP A 61 -7.96 -5.47 -3.45
C ASP A 61 -7.40 -4.07 -3.72
N ILE A 62 -6.20 -4.02 -4.29
CA ILE A 62 -5.52 -2.77 -4.64
C ILE A 62 -6.35 -1.89 -5.59
N GLN A 63 -7.18 -2.48 -6.45
CA GLN A 63 -8.06 -1.75 -7.35
C GLN A 63 -9.11 -0.95 -6.58
N ALA A 64 -9.68 -1.52 -5.50
CA ALA A 64 -10.61 -0.82 -4.63
C ALA A 64 -9.90 0.38 -3.98
N THR A 65 -8.71 0.17 -3.42
CA THR A 65 -7.90 1.25 -2.82
C THR A 65 -7.63 2.38 -3.81
N LEU A 66 -7.17 2.07 -5.02
CA LEU A 66 -6.84 3.08 -6.03
C LEU A 66 -8.08 3.82 -6.55
N LYS A 67 -9.22 3.11 -6.76
CA LYS A 67 -10.49 3.75 -7.14
C LYS A 67 -10.97 4.73 -6.09
N ARG A 68 -10.93 4.35 -4.81
CA ARG A 68 -11.36 5.19 -3.70
C ARG A 68 -10.46 6.41 -3.54
N THR A 69 -9.14 6.22 -3.56
CA THR A 69 -8.17 7.33 -3.55
C THR A 69 -8.43 8.29 -4.70
N TRP A 70 -8.57 7.76 -5.92
CA TRP A 70 -8.84 8.60 -7.09
C TRP A 70 -10.18 9.30 -7.02
N GLY A 71 -11.22 8.63 -6.50
CA GLY A 71 -12.54 9.21 -6.30
C GLY A 71 -12.54 10.40 -5.34
N ASN A 72 -11.74 10.32 -4.28
CA ASN A 72 -11.66 11.36 -3.25
C ASN A 72 -10.88 12.60 -3.69
N LEU A 73 -9.99 12.48 -4.69
CA LEU A 73 -9.19 13.61 -5.16
C LEU A 73 -10.01 14.58 -6.02
N SER A 74 -9.84 15.87 -5.76
CA SER A 74 -10.33 16.95 -6.63
C SER A 74 -9.59 16.96 -7.97
N PHE A 75 -10.14 17.67 -8.96
CA PHE A 75 -9.52 17.80 -10.30
C PHE A 75 -8.09 18.36 -10.22
N TRP A 76 -7.86 19.38 -9.41
CA TRP A 76 -6.53 19.99 -9.25
C TRP A 76 -5.54 19.08 -8.54
N GLN A 77 -5.99 18.33 -7.54
CA GLN A 77 -5.16 17.33 -6.86
C GLN A 77 -4.75 16.20 -7.82
N LYS A 78 -5.68 15.74 -8.68
CA LYS A 78 -5.38 14.76 -9.74
C LYS A 78 -4.32 15.26 -10.70
N LEU A 79 -4.42 16.52 -11.13
CA LEU A 79 -3.45 17.13 -12.04
C LEU A 79 -2.07 17.27 -11.39
N ASN A 80 -2.01 17.71 -10.13
CA ASN A 80 -0.77 17.83 -9.38
C ASN A 80 -0.11 16.45 -9.15
N LEU A 81 -0.90 15.44 -8.79
CA LEU A 81 -0.39 14.08 -8.60
C LEU A 81 0.19 13.51 -9.90
N LEU A 82 -0.51 13.70 -11.03
CA LEU A 82 -0.01 13.28 -12.34
C LEU A 82 1.26 14.03 -12.74
N GLY A 83 1.32 15.34 -12.49
CA GLY A 83 2.50 16.16 -12.73
C GLY A 83 3.69 15.71 -11.89
N GLY A 84 3.48 15.38 -10.62
CA GLY A 84 4.50 14.83 -9.72
C GLY A 84 5.03 13.47 -10.20
N ILE A 85 4.14 12.56 -10.58
CA ILE A 85 4.53 11.25 -11.12
C ILE A 85 5.35 11.40 -12.42
N LEU A 86 4.90 12.25 -13.35
CA LEU A 86 5.63 12.49 -14.59
C LEU A 86 6.96 13.17 -14.33
N GLY A 87 7.02 14.13 -13.40
CA GLY A 87 8.26 14.79 -12.97
C GLY A 87 9.26 13.80 -12.37
N SER A 88 8.80 12.88 -11.51
CA SER A 88 9.66 11.86 -10.88
C SER A 88 10.23 10.84 -11.87
N LEU A 89 9.56 10.59 -12.99
CA LEU A 89 10.08 9.73 -14.06
C LEU A 89 11.23 10.38 -14.84
N VAL A 90 11.28 11.71 -14.83
CA VAL A 90 12.32 12.50 -15.57
C VAL A 90 13.45 12.92 -14.63
N SER A 91 13.19 13.08 -13.33
CA SER A 91 14.21 13.42 -12.34
C SER A 91 15.11 12.23 -12.05
N THR A 92 16.40 12.47 -12.08
CA THR A 92 17.46 11.50 -11.71
C THR A 92 17.89 11.64 -10.24
N GLU A 93 17.11 12.34 -9.41
CA GLU A 93 17.44 12.45 -8.00
C GLU A 93 17.35 11.07 -7.34
N THR A 94 18.50 10.58 -6.87
CA THR A 94 18.62 9.38 -6.05
C THR A 94 18.44 9.77 -4.59
N LEU A 95 17.55 9.12 -3.89
CA LEU A 95 17.56 9.19 -2.44
C LEU A 95 18.85 8.51 -1.95
N GLU A 96 19.64 9.22 -1.16
CA GLU A 96 20.84 8.62 -0.58
C GLU A 96 20.44 7.53 0.42
N ALA A 97 21.23 6.43 0.44
CA ALA A 97 20.96 5.28 1.32
C ALA A 97 20.83 5.70 2.81
N GLU A 98 21.55 6.76 3.19
CA GLU A 98 21.52 7.35 4.53
C GLU A 98 20.17 8.01 4.87
N GLN A 99 19.51 8.64 3.90
CA GLN A 99 18.16 9.20 4.05
C GLN A 99 17.11 8.10 4.21
N ILE A 100 17.29 6.98 3.50
CA ILE A 100 16.41 5.82 3.60
C ILE A 100 16.58 5.12 4.97
N GLU A 101 17.81 5.05 5.49
CA GLU A 101 18.06 4.46 6.81
C GLU A 101 17.41 5.29 7.93
N GLN A 102 17.46 6.61 7.85
CA GLN A 102 16.76 7.51 8.76
C GLN A 102 15.24 7.31 8.72
N LEU A 103 14.66 7.07 7.55
CA LEU A 103 13.22 6.79 7.39
C LEU A 103 12.76 5.48 8.04
N LYS A 104 13.67 4.56 8.38
CA LYS A 104 13.34 3.32 9.10
C LYS A 104 13.14 3.53 10.59
N GLU A 105 13.57 4.66 11.15
CA GLU A 105 13.29 4.97 12.54
C GLU A 105 11.78 5.14 12.75
N LYS A 106 11.26 4.43 13.75
CA LYS A 106 9.82 4.32 14.01
C LYS A 106 9.14 5.68 14.20
N ASP A 107 9.87 6.62 14.80
CA ASP A 107 9.35 7.95 15.08
C ASP A 107 9.21 8.78 13.80
N GLN A 108 10.15 8.68 12.86
CA GLN A 108 10.10 9.37 11.57
C GLN A 108 9.00 8.84 10.66
N LEU A 109 8.79 7.53 10.65
CA LEU A 109 7.67 6.94 9.90
C LEU A 109 6.32 7.44 10.43
N SER A 110 6.18 7.54 11.75
CA SER A 110 4.97 8.09 12.39
C SER A 110 4.75 9.55 12.01
N GLU A 111 5.79 10.38 12.08
CA GLU A 111 5.73 11.79 11.69
C GLU A 111 5.36 11.97 10.21
N MET A 112 5.91 11.13 9.31
CA MET A 112 5.54 11.14 7.90
C MET A 112 4.08 10.77 7.67
N MET A 113 3.56 9.78 8.41
CA MET A 113 2.14 9.39 8.31
C MET A 113 1.23 10.51 8.81
N ASP A 114 1.59 11.18 9.90
CA ASP A 114 0.87 12.33 10.44
C ASP A 114 0.90 13.53 9.48
N GLU A 115 2.04 13.77 8.82
CA GLU A 115 2.15 14.80 7.79
C GLU A 115 1.29 14.47 6.57
N LEU A 116 1.31 13.22 6.07
CA LEU A 116 0.44 12.77 4.98
C LEU A 116 -1.03 12.97 5.32
N ALA A 117 -1.44 12.60 6.54
CA ALA A 117 -2.81 12.80 7.03
C ALA A 117 -3.23 14.27 7.05
N ARG A 118 -2.28 15.17 7.35
CA ARG A 118 -2.53 16.62 7.41
C ARG A 118 -2.58 17.27 6.04
N VAL A 119 -1.66 16.89 5.15
CA VAL A 119 -1.48 17.54 3.84
C VAL A 119 -2.41 16.94 2.79
N MET A 120 -2.64 15.62 2.83
CA MET A 120 -3.44 14.90 1.84
C MET A 120 -4.37 13.86 2.51
N PRO A 121 -5.34 14.30 3.33
CA PRO A 121 -6.27 13.38 4.02
C PRO A 121 -7.07 12.52 3.05
N GLU A 122 -7.39 13.03 1.85
CA GLU A 122 -8.13 12.30 0.80
C GLU A 122 -7.34 11.11 0.24
N VAL A 123 -6.02 11.14 0.36
CA VAL A 123 -5.12 10.05 -0.04
C VAL A 123 -4.88 9.12 1.14
N GLN A 124 -4.59 9.69 2.31
CA GLN A 124 -4.28 8.95 3.52
C GLN A 124 -5.44 8.03 3.94
N GLN A 125 -6.68 8.53 3.91
CA GLN A 125 -7.85 7.78 4.31
C GLN A 125 -8.00 6.44 3.56
N PRO A 126 -8.07 6.37 2.21
CA PRO A 126 -8.23 5.08 1.53
C PRO A 126 -6.94 4.25 1.48
N LEU A 127 -5.76 4.87 1.47
CA LEU A 127 -4.49 4.14 1.38
C LEU A 127 -4.05 3.54 2.72
N ILE A 128 -4.40 4.17 3.84
CA ILE A 128 -3.94 3.76 5.16
C ILE A 128 -5.13 3.37 6.04
N ASP A 129 -6.00 4.32 6.44
CA ASP A 129 -7.01 4.09 7.47
C ASP A 129 -8.03 3.01 7.11
N GLU A 130 -8.56 3.05 5.88
CA GLU A 130 -9.52 2.05 5.42
C GLU A 130 -8.86 0.67 5.26
N ARG A 131 -7.57 0.63 4.87
CA ARG A 131 -6.83 -0.62 4.80
C ARG A 131 -6.52 -1.16 6.20
N ASP A 132 -6.21 -0.30 7.17
CA ASP A 132 -6.02 -0.70 8.57
C ASP A 132 -7.27 -1.35 9.14
N GLN A 133 -8.45 -0.77 8.86
CA GLN A 133 -9.74 -1.35 9.23
C GLN A 133 -9.95 -2.71 8.56
N TYR A 134 -9.73 -2.79 7.26
CA TYR A 134 -9.93 -4.00 6.46
C TYR A 134 -8.99 -5.12 6.94
N LEU A 135 -7.69 -4.81 7.06
CA LEU A 135 -6.66 -5.74 7.53
C LEU A 135 -6.99 -6.30 8.92
N MET A 136 -7.30 -5.43 9.89
CA MET A 136 -7.60 -5.88 11.25
C MET A 136 -8.84 -6.77 11.27
N SER A 137 -9.93 -6.37 10.61
CA SER A 137 -11.14 -7.19 10.51
C SER A 137 -10.88 -8.54 9.83
N SER A 138 -10.05 -8.58 8.77
CA SER A 138 -9.70 -9.82 8.10
C SER A 138 -8.86 -10.75 8.97
N ILE A 139 -7.96 -10.19 9.77
CA ILE A 139 -7.12 -10.94 10.71
C ILE A 139 -7.98 -11.53 11.85
N GLU A 140 -8.94 -10.76 12.39
CA GLU A 140 -9.84 -11.24 13.45
C GLU A 140 -10.79 -12.34 12.97
N ASP A 141 -11.19 -12.31 11.70
CA ASP A 141 -12.03 -13.34 11.09
C ASP A 141 -11.23 -14.57 10.60
N ALA A 142 -9.89 -14.50 10.59
CA ALA A 142 -9.07 -15.60 10.12
C ALA A 142 -9.25 -16.86 10.96
N PRO A 143 -9.32 -18.05 10.34
CA PRO A 143 -9.49 -19.30 11.08
C PRO A 143 -8.25 -19.64 11.90
N GLY A 144 -8.45 -20.21 13.08
CA GLY A 144 -7.36 -20.74 13.91
C GLY A 144 -7.33 -20.17 15.32
N LYS A 145 -6.56 -20.85 16.21
CA LYS A 145 -6.38 -20.42 17.60
C LYS A 145 -5.25 -19.41 17.76
N THR A 146 -4.31 -19.43 16.84
CA THR A 146 -3.14 -18.54 16.84
C THR A 146 -2.98 -18.00 15.45
N ILE A 147 -3.00 -16.69 15.33
CA ILE A 147 -2.85 -15.97 14.06
C ILE A 147 -1.52 -15.24 14.07
N VAL A 148 -0.73 -15.41 13.02
CA VAL A 148 0.49 -14.64 12.77
C VAL A 148 0.26 -13.79 11.54
N ALA A 149 0.25 -12.48 11.71
CA ALA A 149 0.07 -11.53 10.62
C ALA A 149 1.41 -10.91 10.21
N VAL A 150 1.73 -10.95 8.93
CA VAL A 150 2.87 -10.26 8.31
C VAL A 150 2.33 -9.06 7.55
N VAL A 151 2.60 -7.87 8.05
CA VAL A 151 2.03 -6.62 7.53
C VAL A 151 3.09 -5.52 7.44
N GLY A 152 2.85 -4.51 6.60
CA GLY A 152 3.70 -3.33 6.55
C GLY A 152 3.74 -2.59 7.88
N ALA A 153 4.93 -2.17 8.34
CA ALA A 153 5.11 -1.53 9.64
C ALA A 153 4.23 -0.28 9.84
N GLY A 154 3.97 0.48 8.78
CA GLY A 154 3.13 1.67 8.80
C GLY A 154 1.65 1.41 9.15
N HIS A 155 1.15 0.18 8.92
CA HIS A 155 -0.22 -0.20 9.23
C HIS A 155 -0.44 -0.60 10.70
N VAL A 156 0.63 -1.06 11.38
CA VAL A 156 0.53 -1.62 12.73
C VAL A 156 -0.09 -0.68 13.77
N PRO A 157 0.27 0.61 13.86
CA PRO A 157 -0.36 1.53 14.81
C PRO A 157 -1.86 1.71 14.56
N GLY A 158 -2.26 1.95 13.30
CA GLY A 158 -3.65 2.15 12.92
C GLY A 158 -4.48 0.89 13.13
N MET A 159 -4.02 -0.28 12.68
CA MET A 159 -4.67 -1.56 12.89
C MET A 159 -5.02 -1.81 14.36
N LYS A 160 -4.09 -1.52 15.29
CA LYS A 160 -4.33 -1.69 16.73
C LYS A 160 -5.52 -0.88 17.25
N THR A 161 -5.82 0.26 16.63
CA THR A 161 -6.97 1.09 17.04
C THR A 161 -8.31 0.47 16.66
N TYR A 162 -8.30 -0.47 15.71
CA TYR A 162 -9.49 -1.16 15.22
C TYR A 162 -9.69 -2.56 15.83
N PHE A 163 -8.74 -3.03 16.61
CA PHE A 163 -8.88 -4.32 17.31
C PHE A 163 -10.16 -4.40 18.15
N GLY A 164 -10.94 -5.46 17.96
CA GLY A 164 -12.22 -5.68 18.64
C GLY A 164 -13.38 -4.81 18.15
N LYS A 165 -13.20 -4.05 17.06
CA LYS A 165 -14.27 -3.23 16.48
C LYS A 165 -14.96 -3.96 15.34
N THR A 166 -16.28 -3.85 15.27
CA THR A 166 -17.06 -4.37 14.13
C THR A 166 -16.84 -3.47 12.92
N ILE A 167 -16.28 -4.02 11.85
CA ILE A 167 -15.99 -3.32 10.59
C ILE A 167 -16.83 -3.93 9.47
N ASP A 168 -17.55 -3.07 8.75
CA ASP A 168 -18.24 -3.47 7.51
C ASP A 168 -17.24 -3.43 6.33
N ARG A 169 -16.63 -4.58 6.04
CA ARG A 169 -15.67 -4.68 4.91
C ARG A 169 -16.32 -4.42 3.57
N SER A 170 -17.62 -4.72 3.40
CA SER A 170 -18.30 -4.50 2.13
C SER A 170 -18.35 -3.01 1.75
N ALA A 171 -18.45 -2.13 2.73
CA ALA A 171 -18.39 -0.67 2.52
C ALA A 171 -16.97 -0.18 2.11
N LEU A 172 -15.95 -1.00 2.31
CA LEU A 172 -14.56 -0.67 2.00
C LEU A 172 -14.07 -1.26 0.65
N GLU A 173 -14.84 -2.14 0.03
CA GLU A 173 -14.47 -2.86 -1.21
C GLU A 173 -14.88 -2.15 -2.51
N ILE A 174 -15.68 -1.10 -2.45
CA ILE A 174 -16.30 -0.45 -3.62
C ILE A 174 -15.44 0.69 -4.17
#